data_a6083a4c6fc713b74399569382762a12
#
_entry.id   a6083a4c6fc713b74399569382762a12
#
_cell.length_a   1.000
_cell.length_b   1.000
_cell.length_c   1.000
_cell.angle_alpha   90.00
_cell.angle_beta   90.00
_cell.angle_gamma   90.00
#
_symmetry.space_group_name_H-M   'P 1'
#
loop_
_entity.id
_entity.type
_entity.pdbx_description
1 polymer ?
#
loop_
_entity_poly.entity_id
_entity_poly.type
_entity_poly.pdbx_seq_one_letter_code
_entity_poly.pdbx_strand_id
1 'polypeptide(L)'
;MAVLRIEKYRQKNGNDVLKVILKPTQRFPEGYFYCDASDEKLVRQYTWHLDRQKQPYVVAVFRSHDSIQAWRFHREKALNILSRYPDYINHINGIEFDNVDKNLDEVSQQQNRWCAPSKGYSIDKRSFQPKIKVNSQNIYASCVGTEVEALQSVYQLELKYEDYRYDYLKDRRNDLDLLDMERTGKISEDEAIYHHVLRYAENAWYLYRYNLFEYFKDNNIPIPVYATDSNGFMVHSITGQKLCPL
;
A
#
# COMPACT_ATOMS: atom_id res chain seq x y z
N MET A 1 21.46 21.66 -4.26
CA MET A 1 21.02 20.25 -4.34
C MET A 1 20.46 19.82 -3.00
N ALA A 2 19.25 19.25 -2.94
CA ALA A 2 18.69 18.70 -1.69
C ALA A 2 19.13 17.25 -1.41
N VAL A 3 19.77 16.59 -2.39
CA VAL A 3 20.35 15.26 -2.19
C VAL A 3 21.63 15.39 -1.38
N LEU A 4 21.69 14.64 -0.26
CA LEU A 4 22.87 14.58 0.61
C LEU A 4 23.85 13.51 0.13
N ARG A 5 23.33 12.29 -0.12
CA ARG A 5 24.09 11.17 -0.67
C ARG A 5 23.16 10.17 -1.38
N ILE A 6 23.76 9.34 -2.22
CA ILE A 6 23.11 8.23 -2.91
C ILE A 6 23.82 6.96 -2.49
N GLU A 7 23.07 5.98 -2.02
CA GLU A 7 23.54 4.65 -1.67
C GLU A 7 22.96 3.65 -2.67
N LYS A 8 23.81 2.75 -3.18
CA LYS A 8 23.39 1.73 -4.15
C LYS A 8 23.33 0.37 -3.47
N TYR A 9 22.22 -0.33 -3.67
CA TYR A 9 21.97 -1.65 -3.11
C TYR A 9 21.60 -2.64 -4.22
N ARG A 10 22.01 -3.89 -4.04
CA ARG A 10 21.62 -5.02 -4.89
C ARG A 10 20.53 -5.80 -4.19
N GLN A 11 19.33 -5.84 -4.76
CA GLN A 11 18.22 -6.64 -4.24
C GLN A 11 18.44 -8.14 -4.46
N LYS A 12 17.74 -9.00 -3.72
CA LYS A 12 17.78 -10.46 -3.87
C LYS A 12 17.38 -10.94 -5.28
N ASN A 13 16.48 -10.22 -5.95
CA ASN A 13 16.06 -10.49 -7.33
C ASN A 13 17.10 -10.05 -8.39
N GLY A 14 18.23 -9.49 -7.97
CA GLY A 14 19.29 -9.04 -8.84
C GLY A 14 19.19 -7.60 -9.36
N ASN A 15 18.13 -6.86 -9.05
CA ASN A 15 17.97 -5.47 -9.45
C ASN A 15 18.78 -4.53 -8.55
N ASP A 16 19.33 -3.48 -9.15
CA ASP A 16 20.05 -2.43 -8.43
C ASP A 16 19.09 -1.28 -8.09
N VAL A 17 19.06 -0.91 -6.81
CA VAL A 17 18.20 0.15 -6.27
C VAL A 17 19.05 1.23 -5.61
N LEU A 18 18.65 2.47 -5.77
CA LEU A 18 19.22 3.63 -5.07
C LEU A 18 18.36 3.98 -3.86
N LYS A 19 19.01 4.17 -2.72
CA LYS A 19 18.47 4.89 -1.57
C LYS A 19 19.03 6.30 -1.62
N VAL A 20 18.19 7.25 -1.97
CA VAL A 20 18.56 8.66 -2.10
C VAL A 20 18.28 9.37 -0.79
N ILE A 21 19.35 9.72 -0.07
CA ILE A 21 19.25 10.42 1.20
C ILE A 21 19.14 11.92 0.93
N LEU A 22 18.10 12.53 1.44
CA LEU A 22 17.84 13.96 1.31
C LEU A 22 18.46 14.76 2.45
N LYS A 23 18.74 16.04 2.21
CA LYS A 23 19.15 16.93 3.28
C LYS A 23 18.06 17.01 4.33
N PRO A 24 18.43 16.93 5.62
CA PRO A 24 17.48 17.04 6.72
C PRO A 24 16.66 18.32 6.65
N THR A 25 15.39 18.19 6.98
CA THR A 25 14.49 19.33 7.23
C THR A 25 13.88 19.19 8.61
N GLN A 26 13.33 20.27 9.16
CA GLN A 26 12.67 20.19 10.47
C GLN A 26 11.57 19.12 10.53
N ARG A 27 10.86 18.90 9.42
CA ARG A 27 9.77 17.91 9.33
C ARG A 27 10.27 16.51 9.01
N PHE A 28 11.33 16.40 8.23
CA PHE A 28 11.93 15.14 7.78
C PHE A 28 13.42 15.14 8.12
N PRO A 29 13.79 14.85 9.38
CA PRO A 29 15.20 14.84 9.81
C PRO A 29 16.00 13.74 9.09
N GLU A 30 15.33 12.65 8.67
CA GLU A 30 15.92 11.51 7.95
C GLU A 30 15.13 11.22 6.67
N GLY A 31 14.95 12.24 5.82
CA GLY A 31 14.24 12.08 4.56
C GLY A 31 15.04 11.25 3.56
N TYR A 32 14.40 10.26 2.96
CA TYR A 32 14.95 9.46 1.88
C TYR A 32 13.86 8.98 0.93
N PHE A 33 14.27 8.45 -0.23
CA PHE A 33 13.38 7.73 -1.14
C PHE A 33 14.15 6.64 -1.88
N TYR A 34 13.41 5.68 -2.45
CA TYR A 34 13.95 4.62 -3.30
C TYR A 34 13.60 4.86 -4.76
N CYS A 35 14.51 4.46 -5.66
CA CYS A 35 14.29 4.39 -7.11
C CYS A 35 15.27 3.38 -7.73
N ASP A 36 15.10 3.04 -9.00
CA ASP A 36 16.02 2.14 -9.69
C ASP A 36 17.36 2.84 -9.97
N ALA A 37 18.43 2.04 -10.13
CA ALA A 37 19.74 2.59 -10.43
C ALA A 37 19.79 3.34 -11.77
N SER A 38 18.93 2.97 -12.72
CA SER A 38 18.75 3.67 -14.00
C SER A 38 18.26 5.11 -13.87
N ASP A 39 17.61 5.45 -12.72
CA ASP A 39 17.07 6.77 -12.47
C ASP A 39 18.11 7.79 -11.95
N GLU A 40 19.40 7.38 -11.78
CA GLU A 40 20.41 8.26 -11.19
C GLU A 40 20.53 9.60 -11.92
N LYS A 41 20.38 9.60 -13.25
CA LYS A 41 20.38 10.84 -14.04
C LYS A 41 19.25 11.77 -13.64
N LEU A 42 18.03 11.23 -13.48
CA LEU A 42 16.85 11.99 -13.04
C LEU A 42 17.03 12.51 -11.61
N VAL A 43 17.59 11.69 -10.71
CA VAL A 43 17.90 12.09 -9.33
C VAL A 43 18.83 13.29 -9.31
N ARG A 44 19.86 13.33 -10.16
CA ARG A 44 20.86 14.41 -10.22
C ARG A 44 20.39 15.66 -10.97
N GLN A 45 19.34 15.54 -11.77
CA GLN A 45 18.85 16.61 -12.63
C GLN A 45 18.13 17.72 -11.85
N TYR A 46 17.44 17.35 -10.75
CA TYR A 46 16.58 18.26 -10.01
C TYR A 46 16.91 18.28 -8.51
N THR A 47 16.34 19.28 -7.82
CA THR A 47 16.41 19.39 -6.36
C THR A 47 15.16 18.74 -5.75
N TRP A 48 15.31 17.49 -5.34
CA TRP A 48 14.21 16.71 -4.76
C TRP A 48 14.06 16.94 -3.27
N HIS A 49 12.82 16.87 -2.76
CA HIS A 49 12.46 16.90 -1.36
C HIS A 49 11.15 16.14 -1.13
N LEU A 50 10.83 15.80 0.10
CA LEU A 50 9.54 15.23 0.47
C LEU A 50 8.53 16.37 0.67
N ASP A 51 7.32 16.21 0.13
CA ASP A 51 6.25 17.18 0.34
C ASP A 51 5.69 17.12 1.76
N ARG A 52 4.74 18.01 2.09
CA ARG A 52 4.23 18.13 3.47
C ARG A 52 3.03 17.23 3.79
N GLN A 53 2.74 16.24 2.98
CA GLN A 53 1.61 15.32 3.20
C GLN A 53 1.92 14.30 4.31
N LYS A 54 0.89 13.60 4.78
CA LYS A 54 1.05 12.53 5.78
C LYS A 54 1.89 11.38 5.22
N GLN A 55 1.66 11.06 3.95
CA GLN A 55 2.50 10.17 3.14
C GLN A 55 3.16 11.05 2.09
N PRO A 56 4.46 11.36 2.24
CA PRO A 56 5.09 12.39 1.45
C PRO A 56 5.50 11.87 0.06
N TYR A 57 5.07 12.56 -0.98
CA TYR A 57 5.62 12.38 -2.32
C TYR A 57 7.01 12.99 -2.45
N VAL A 58 7.81 12.40 -3.32
CA VAL A 58 9.08 12.98 -3.75
C VAL A 58 8.79 14.03 -4.82
N VAL A 59 9.09 15.28 -4.54
CA VAL A 59 8.76 16.40 -5.40
C VAL A 59 9.97 17.31 -5.67
N ALA A 60 9.99 17.94 -6.85
CA ALA A 60 10.84 19.08 -7.15
C ALA A 60 9.96 20.30 -7.40
N VAL A 61 10.31 21.44 -6.79
CA VAL A 61 9.52 22.68 -6.93
C VAL A 61 10.28 23.68 -7.78
N PHE A 62 9.63 24.16 -8.81
CA PHE A 62 10.11 25.20 -9.71
C PHE A 62 9.31 26.47 -9.45
N ARG A 63 10.02 27.57 -9.26
CA ARG A 63 9.40 28.88 -9.12
C ARG A 63 9.78 29.73 -10.33
N SER A 64 8.81 30.12 -11.15
CA SER A 64 8.92 31.18 -12.12
C SER A 64 8.29 32.47 -11.57
N HIS A 65 8.43 33.58 -12.30
CA HIS A 65 7.85 34.86 -11.88
C HIS A 65 6.34 34.78 -11.66
N ASP A 66 5.64 33.93 -12.45
CA ASP A 66 4.17 33.88 -12.51
C ASP A 66 3.58 32.57 -11.99
N SER A 67 4.39 31.56 -11.64
CA SER A 67 3.87 30.25 -11.24
C SER A 67 4.81 29.45 -10.33
N ILE A 68 4.21 28.61 -9.51
CA ILE A 68 4.90 27.55 -8.75
C ILE A 68 4.45 26.22 -9.32
N GLN A 69 5.38 25.45 -9.87
CA GLN A 69 5.12 24.11 -10.37
C GLN A 69 5.80 23.08 -9.46
N ALA A 70 5.08 22.04 -9.10
CA ALA A 70 5.62 20.90 -8.35
C ALA A 70 5.58 19.66 -9.24
N TRP A 71 6.74 19.09 -9.51
CA TRP A 71 6.87 17.88 -10.30
C TRP A 71 7.10 16.70 -9.36
N ARG A 72 6.35 15.62 -9.55
CA ARG A 72 6.48 14.39 -8.76
C ARG A 72 7.46 13.45 -9.44
N PHE A 73 8.36 12.86 -8.66
CA PHE A 73 9.41 11.98 -9.18
C PHE A 73 8.85 10.83 -10.03
N HIS A 74 7.86 10.09 -9.52
CA HIS A 74 7.26 8.96 -10.24
C HIS A 74 6.63 9.39 -11.59
N ARG A 75 6.10 10.60 -11.71
CA ARG A 75 5.54 11.11 -12.98
C ARG A 75 6.62 11.47 -13.98
N GLU A 76 7.70 12.09 -13.53
CA GLU A 76 8.85 12.39 -14.39
C GLU A 76 9.55 11.12 -14.86
N LYS A 77 9.65 10.12 -13.97
CA LYS A 77 10.14 8.79 -14.30
C LYS A 77 9.25 8.12 -15.36
N ALA A 78 7.94 8.12 -15.18
CA ALA A 78 6.99 7.56 -16.14
C ALA A 78 7.02 8.28 -17.48
N LEU A 79 7.16 9.63 -17.50
CA LEU A 79 7.35 10.37 -18.74
C LEU A 79 8.57 9.89 -19.53
N ASN A 80 9.69 9.65 -18.84
CA ASN A 80 10.90 9.16 -19.49
C ASN A 80 10.74 7.75 -20.09
N ILE A 81 9.94 6.89 -19.46
CA ILE A 81 9.67 5.51 -19.93
C ILE A 81 8.61 5.50 -21.03
N LEU A 82 7.49 6.19 -20.83
CA LEU A 82 6.29 6.11 -21.68
C LEU A 82 6.26 7.18 -22.78
N SER A 83 7.15 8.19 -22.73
CA SER A 83 7.14 9.37 -23.59
C SER A 83 5.82 10.19 -23.52
N ARG A 84 5.04 9.99 -22.46
CA ARG A 84 3.82 10.73 -22.13
C ARG A 84 3.60 10.76 -20.62
N TYR A 85 2.85 11.73 -20.13
CA TYR A 85 2.39 11.71 -18.75
C TYR A 85 1.22 10.72 -18.60
N PRO A 86 1.30 9.75 -17.66
CA PRO A 86 0.16 8.93 -17.30
C PRO A 86 -0.87 9.75 -16.51
N ASP A 87 -2.14 9.36 -16.61
CA ASP A 87 -3.20 10.03 -15.85
C ASP A 87 -3.01 9.82 -14.34
N TYR A 88 -2.83 8.59 -13.94
CA TYR A 88 -2.57 8.20 -12.55
C TYR A 88 -1.47 7.14 -12.48
N ILE A 89 -0.62 7.27 -11.46
CA ILE A 89 0.34 6.23 -11.07
C ILE A 89 0.02 5.83 -9.64
N ASN A 90 -0.18 4.55 -9.44
CA ASN A 90 -0.32 3.94 -8.13
C ASN A 90 1.04 3.43 -7.62
N HIS A 91 1.28 3.57 -6.32
CA HIS A 91 2.35 2.86 -5.62
C HIS A 91 1.75 1.58 -5.03
N ILE A 92 2.10 0.43 -5.58
CA ILE A 92 1.48 -0.87 -5.27
C ILE A 92 1.56 -1.17 -3.77
N ASN A 93 2.69 -0.85 -3.13
CA ASN A 93 2.88 -1.04 -1.68
C ASN A 93 2.34 0.11 -0.81
N GLY A 94 1.69 1.11 -1.41
CA GLY A 94 1.11 2.26 -0.74
C GLY A 94 2.13 3.27 -0.16
N ILE A 95 3.40 3.22 -0.60
CA ILE A 95 4.48 4.09 -0.12
C ILE A 95 4.93 5.05 -1.23
N GLU A 96 4.57 6.31 -1.13
CA GLU A 96 4.78 7.34 -2.17
C GLU A 96 6.25 7.74 -2.38
N PHE A 97 7.13 7.39 -1.47
CA PHE A 97 8.57 7.59 -1.63
C PHE A 97 9.33 6.33 -2.10
N ASP A 98 8.63 5.24 -2.39
CA ASP A 98 9.19 4.04 -3.01
C ASP A 98 8.90 4.02 -4.52
N ASN A 99 9.80 4.61 -5.30
CA ASN A 99 9.65 4.86 -6.73
C ASN A 99 10.41 3.85 -7.60
N VAL A 100 10.58 2.61 -7.15
CA VAL A 100 11.12 1.54 -8.02
C VAL A 100 10.06 1.09 -9.03
N ASP A 101 10.48 0.72 -10.25
CA ASP A 101 9.56 0.40 -11.37
C ASP A 101 8.52 -0.65 -10.98
N LYS A 102 8.95 -1.74 -10.32
CA LYS A 102 8.06 -2.82 -9.90
C LYS A 102 6.98 -2.41 -8.89
N ASN A 103 7.13 -1.23 -8.26
CA ASN A 103 6.16 -0.67 -7.32
C ASN A 103 5.24 0.38 -7.96
N LEU A 104 5.48 0.74 -9.20
CA LEU A 104 4.69 1.75 -9.92
C LEU A 104 3.80 1.10 -10.95
N ASP A 105 2.52 1.43 -10.93
CA ASP A 105 1.54 0.93 -11.88
C ASP A 105 0.71 2.07 -12.45
N GLU A 106 0.53 2.07 -13.79
CA GLU A 106 -0.35 3.02 -14.44
C GLU A 106 -1.78 2.55 -14.31
N VAL A 107 -2.62 3.36 -13.72
CA VAL A 107 -4.00 3.02 -13.39
C VAL A 107 -4.97 4.10 -13.86
N SER A 108 -6.24 3.72 -14.10
CA SER A 108 -7.32 4.67 -14.29
C SER A 108 -7.68 5.38 -12.98
N GLN A 109 -8.43 6.48 -13.05
CA GLN A 109 -8.94 7.16 -11.86
C GLN A 109 -9.79 6.23 -10.97
N GLN A 110 -10.55 5.34 -11.57
CA GLN A 110 -11.38 4.37 -10.86
C GLN A 110 -10.49 3.36 -10.11
N GLN A 111 -9.54 2.75 -10.80
CA GLN A 111 -8.58 1.80 -10.22
C GLN A 111 -7.75 2.44 -9.11
N ASN A 112 -7.29 3.68 -9.30
CA ASN A 112 -6.54 4.41 -8.26
C ASN A 112 -7.35 4.61 -6.96
N ARG A 113 -8.68 4.68 -7.04
CA ARG A 113 -9.55 4.72 -5.85
C ARG A 113 -9.61 3.37 -5.13
N TRP A 114 -9.45 2.26 -5.87
CA TRP A 114 -9.44 0.91 -5.32
C TRP A 114 -8.07 0.51 -4.74
N CYS A 115 -7.02 1.27 -5.07
CA CYS A 115 -5.65 1.04 -4.56
C CYS A 115 -5.45 1.43 -3.09
N ALA A 116 -6.52 1.68 -2.33
CA ALA A 116 -6.44 1.98 -0.91
C ALA A 116 -7.32 1.01 -0.12
N PRO A 117 -6.84 0.50 1.03
CA PRO A 117 -7.65 -0.35 1.87
C PRO A 117 -8.90 0.40 2.33
N SER A 118 -10.04 -0.25 2.20
CA SER A 118 -11.31 0.30 2.65
C SER A 118 -12.01 -0.67 3.59
N LYS A 119 -12.81 -0.14 4.49
CA LYS A 119 -13.64 -0.95 5.38
C LYS A 119 -14.68 -1.74 4.57
N GLY A 120 -15.22 -1.14 3.51
CA GLY A 120 -16.14 -1.78 2.58
C GLY A 120 -17.55 -2.01 3.11
N TYR A 121 -17.90 -1.55 4.32
CA TYR A 121 -19.25 -1.68 4.86
C TYR A 121 -19.63 -0.45 5.72
N SER A 122 -20.92 -0.29 5.94
CA SER A 122 -21.49 0.63 6.94
C SER A 122 -22.26 -0.15 7.98
N ILE A 123 -22.40 0.43 9.16
CA ILE A 123 -23.16 -0.15 10.27
C ILE A 123 -24.48 0.61 10.36
N ASP A 124 -25.59 -0.15 10.41
CA ASP A 124 -26.93 0.37 10.71
C ASP A 124 -27.51 -0.43 11.87
N LYS A 125 -27.69 0.25 13.02
CA LYS A 125 -28.19 -0.34 14.28
C LYS A 125 -27.37 -1.57 14.70
N ARG A 126 -27.81 -2.77 14.32
CA ARG A 126 -27.20 -4.05 14.69
C ARG A 126 -26.80 -4.90 13.47
N SER A 127 -26.79 -4.31 12.29
CA SER A 127 -26.45 -5.00 11.06
C SER A 127 -25.30 -4.29 10.34
N PHE A 128 -24.62 -5.05 9.51
CA PHE A 128 -23.55 -4.58 8.66
C PHE A 128 -24.05 -4.59 7.22
N GLN A 129 -23.89 -3.46 6.52
CA GLN A 129 -24.23 -3.34 5.10
C GLN A 129 -22.98 -3.29 4.25
N PRO A 130 -22.60 -4.40 3.59
CA PRO A 130 -21.46 -4.42 2.69
C PRO A 130 -21.72 -3.53 1.47
N LYS A 131 -20.67 -2.82 1.03
CA LYS A 131 -20.75 -1.95 -0.16
C LYS A 131 -19.39 -1.70 -0.77
N ILE A 132 -19.40 -1.49 -2.09
CA ILE A 132 -18.26 -0.98 -2.86
C ILE A 132 -18.72 0.19 -3.72
N LYS A 133 -17.79 0.96 -4.26
CA LYS A 133 -18.09 2.08 -5.16
C LYS A 133 -17.55 1.80 -6.56
N VAL A 134 -18.44 1.59 -7.52
CA VAL A 134 -18.11 1.34 -8.92
C VAL A 134 -18.70 2.46 -9.78
N ASN A 135 -17.90 3.09 -10.64
CA ASN A 135 -18.32 4.18 -11.52
C ASN A 135 -19.14 5.28 -10.79
N SER A 136 -18.68 5.68 -9.61
CA SER A 136 -19.33 6.66 -8.73
C SER A 136 -20.65 6.21 -8.10
N GLN A 137 -21.12 5.00 -8.36
CA GLN A 137 -22.32 4.41 -7.76
C GLN A 137 -21.94 3.42 -6.65
N ASN A 138 -22.73 3.42 -5.55
CA ASN A 138 -22.56 2.42 -4.51
C ASN A 138 -23.30 1.13 -4.93
N ILE A 139 -22.58 0.02 -4.88
CA ILE A 139 -23.12 -1.33 -5.04
C ILE A 139 -23.20 -1.96 -3.65
N TYR A 140 -24.34 -2.46 -3.29
CA TYR A 140 -24.62 -3.03 -1.96
C TYR A 140 -24.84 -4.54 -2.06
N ALA A 141 -24.39 -5.29 -1.06
CA ALA A 141 -24.88 -6.64 -0.78
C ALA A 141 -26.00 -6.59 0.27
N SER A 142 -26.60 -7.74 0.56
CA SER A 142 -27.58 -7.87 1.64
C SER A 142 -26.95 -7.52 2.99
N CYS A 143 -27.74 -6.93 3.90
CA CYS A 143 -27.32 -6.72 5.27
C CYS A 143 -27.05 -8.06 5.96
N VAL A 144 -26.02 -8.12 6.78
CA VAL A 144 -25.58 -9.32 7.51
C VAL A 144 -25.45 -9.02 9.00
N GLY A 145 -25.42 -10.08 9.82
CA GLY A 145 -25.43 -9.96 11.27
C GLY A 145 -24.04 -9.75 11.90
N THR A 146 -22.98 -10.11 11.20
CA THR A 146 -21.62 -10.07 11.74
C THR A 146 -20.66 -9.30 10.82
N GLU A 147 -19.59 -8.78 11.41
CA GLU A 147 -18.52 -8.10 10.66
C GLU A 147 -17.82 -9.08 9.72
N VAL A 148 -17.61 -10.32 10.12
CA VAL A 148 -16.96 -11.34 9.28
C VAL A 148 -17.75 -11.59 8.00
N GLU A 149 -19.08 -11.77 8.11
CA GLU A 149 -19.95 -11.92 6.94
C GLU A 149 -19.91 -10.69 6.03
N ALA A 150 -19.82 -9.49 6.63
CA ALA A 150 -19.70 -8.26 5.87
C ALA A 150 -18.37 -8.20 5.10
N LEU A 151 -17.24 -8.53 5.74
CA LEU A 151 -15.92 -8.56 5.10
C LEU A 151 -15.86 -9.58 3.95
N GLN A 152 -16.43 -10.77 4.15
CA GLN A 152 -16.57 -11.78 3.10
C GLN A 152 -17.43 -11.28 1.94
N SER A 153 -18.55 -10.62 2.23
CA SER A 153 -19.46 -10.07 1.22
C SER A 153 -18.79 -8.94 0.42
N VAL A 154 -18.01 -8.08 1.07
CA VAL A 154 -17.21 -7.03 0.39
C VAL A 154 -16.20 -7.67 -0.56
N TYR A 155 -15.48 -8.68 -0.09
CA TYR A 155 -14.53 -9.43 -0.92
C TYR A 155 -15.20 -10.00 -2.18
N GLN A 156 -16.40 -10.60 -2.04
CA GLN A 156 -17.17 -11.13 -3.18
C GLN A 156 -17.67 -10.03 -4.15
N LEU A 157 -18.05 -8.86 -3.62
CA LEU A 157 -18.40 -7.71 -4.45
C LEU A 157 -17.19 -7.21 -5.26
N GLU A 158 -16.02 -7.11 -4.64
CA GLU A 158 -14.79 -6.71 -5.32
C GLU A 158 -14.41 -7.70 -6.42
N LEU A 159 -14.46 -9.00 -6.14
CA LEU A 159 -14.23 -10.04 -7.17
C LEU A 159 -15.15 -9.90 -8.38
N LYS A 160 -16.40 -9.48 -8.16
CA LYS A 160 -17.42 -9.37 -9.21
C LYS A 160 -17.33 -8.09 -10.03
N TYR A 161 -16.94 -6.97 -9.41
CA TYR A 161 -17.13 -5.64 -10.01
C TYR A 161 -15.84 -4.85 -10.21
N GLU A 162 -14.73 -5.27 -9.59
CA GLU A 162 -13.45 -4.57 -9.68
C GLU A 162 -12.48 -5.34 -10.57
N ASP A 163 -11.92 -4.65 -11.56
CA ASP A 163 -10.86 -5.15 -12.44
C ASP A 163 -9.45 -4.90 -11.89
N TYR A 164 -9.36 -4.13 -10.80
CA TYR A 164 -8.13 -3.83 -10.09
C TYR A 164 -8.39 -3.87 -8.59
N ARG A 165 -7.60 -4.65 -7.86
CA ARG A 165 -7.80 -4.87 -6.42
C ARG A 165 -6.59 -4.42 -5.62
N TYR A 166 -6.85 -3.94 -4.41
CA TYR A 166 -5.81 -3.68 -3.44
C TYR A 166 -5.09 -4.99 -3.05
N ASP A 167 -3.78 -5.03 -3.28
CA ASP A 167 -2.94 -6.17 -2.90
C ASP A 167 -2.37 -5.95 -1.50
N TYR A 168 -3.07 -6.46 -0.50
CA TYR A 168 -2.66 -6.38 0.89
C TYR A 168 -1.29 -7.01 1.14
N LEU A 169 -0.95 -8.08 0.44
CA LEU A 169 0.34 -8.78 0.63
C LEU A 169 1.55 -7.88 0.34
N LYS A 170 1.37 -6.89 -0.52
CA LYS A 170 2.41 -5.93 -0.89
C LYS A 170 2.39 -4.64 -0.07
N ASP A 171 1.35 -4.40 0.73
CA ASP A 171 1.27 -3.20 1.58
C ASP A 171 2.47 -3.11 2.54
N ARG A 172 3.11 -1.94 2.57
CA ARG A 172 4.24 -1.66 3.47
C ARG A 172 4.04 -0.39 4.29
N ARG A 173 2.82 0.19 4.26
CA ARG A 173 2.55 1.47 4.95
C ARG A 173 2.83 1.43 6.45
N ASN A 174 2.62 0.26 7.05
CA ASN A 174 2.87 0.04 8.47
C ASN A 174 4.15 -0.79 8.74
N ASP A 175 4.91 -1.13 7.69
CA ASP A 175 6.05 -2.04 7.74
C ASP A 175 7.26 -1.45 6.99
N LEU A 176 7.59 -0.18 7.28
CA LEU A 176 8.71 0.52 6.64
C LEU A 176 10.06 -0.16 6.85
N ASP A 177 10.21 -0.89 7.96
CA ASP A 177 11.38 -1.71 8.23
C ASP A 177 11.50 -2.89 7.23
N LEU A 178 10.39 -3.56 6.91
CA LEU A 178 10.39 -4.61 5.88
C LEU A 178 10.69 -4.04 4.50
N LEU A 179 10.13 -2.86 4.18
CA LEU A 179 10.47 -2.15 2.95
C LEU A 179 11.97 -1.87 2.87
N ASP A 180 12.57 -1.30 3.92
CA ASP A 180 14.01 -1.00 3.95
C ASP A 180 14.85 -2.26 3.77
N MET A 181 14.49 -3.35 4.47
CA MET A 181 15.19 -4.64 4.35
C MET A 181 15.08 -5.21 2.93
N GLU A 182 13.92 -5.15 2.30
CA GLU A 182 13.69 -5.62 0.93
C GLU A 182 14.49 -4.77 -0.08
N ARG A 183 14.40 -3.44 0.00
CA ARG A 183 15.08 -2.53 -0.93
C ARG A 183 16.59 -2.56 -0.79
N THR A 184 17.11 -2.81 0.41
CA THR A 184 18.56 -2.95 0.66
C THR A 184 19.08 -4.37 0.44
N GLY A 185 18.25 -5.32 -0.02
CA GLY A 185 18.64 -6.69 -0.37
C GLY A 185 18.91 -7.61 0.83
N LYS A 186 18.50 -7.21 2.03
CA LYS A 186 18.62 -8.06 3.24
C LYS A 186 17.64 -9.22 3.19
N ILE A 187 16.43 -8.97 2.69
CA ILE A 187 15.39 -10.00 2.47
C ILE A 187 14.86 -9.91 1.04
N SER A 188 14.23 -11.01 0.57
CA SER A 188 13.49 -11.04 -0.70
C SER A 188 12.09 -10.42 -0.54
N GLU A 189 11.38 -10.20 -1.65
CA GLU A 189 9.99 -9.79 -1.63
C GLU A 189 9.10 -10.84 -0.95
N ASP A 190 9.32 -12.13 -1.24
CA ASP A 190 8.54 -13.21 -0.62
C ASP A 190 8.77 -13.29 0.89
N GLU A 191 10.01 -13.12 1.36
CA GLU A 191 10.33 -13.03 2.79
C GLU A 191 9.65 -11.80 3.43
N ALA A 192 9.62 -10.66 2.74
CA ALA A 192 8.95 -9.46 3.22
C ALA A 192 7.42 -9.67 3.31
N ILE A 193 6.81 -10.32 2.31
CA ILE A 193 5.38 -10.70 2.33
C ILE A 193 5.11 -11.65 3.49
N TYR A 194 5.92 -12.69 3.67
CA TYR A 194 5.76 -13.65 4.74
C TYR A 194 5.78 -12.97 6.13
N HIS A 195 6.77 -12.11 6.38
CA HIS A 195 6.87 -11.38 7.64
C HIS A 195 5.72 -10.37 7.83
N HIS A 196 5.28 -9.70 6.77
CA HIS A 196 4.11 -8.82 6.80
C HIS A 196 2.86 -9.58 7.22
N VAL A 197 2.56 -10.71 6.57
CA VAL A 197 1.37 -11.52 6.88
C VAL A 197 1.42 -12.05 8.31
N LEU A 198 2.59 -12.52 8.79
CA LEU A 198 2.74 -13.00 10.18
C LEU A 198 2.42 -11.91 11.21
N ARG A 199 2.77 -10.65 10.97
CA ARG A 199 2.46 -9.53 11.89
C ARG A 199 0.96 -9.32 12.09
N TYR A 200 0.15 -9.70 11.10
CA TYR A 200 -1.30 -9.50 11.08
C TYR A 200 -2.10 -10.80 11.12
N ALA A 201 -1.43 -11.95 11.22
CA ALA A 201 -2.06 -13.28 11.22
C ALA A 201 -3.18 -13.44 12.25
N GLU A 202 -3.03 -12.82 13.42
CA GLU A 202 -4.01 -12.86 14.50
C GLU A 202 -5.16 -11.87 14.34
N ASN A 203 -5.10 -10.99 13.33
CA ASN A 203 -6.13 -10.00 13.10
C ASN A 203 -7.17 -10.52 12.11
N ALA A 204 -8.33 -10.94 12.63
CA ALA A 204 -9.41 -11.49 11.82
C ALA A 204 -9.89 -10.53 10.72
N TRP A 205 -9.82 -9.20 10.95
CA TRP A 205 -10.18 -8.23 9.92
C TRP A 205 -9.34 -8.40 8.66
N TYR A 206 -8.01 -8.51 8.77
CA TYR A 206 -7.13 -8.73 7.63
C TYR A 206 -7.36 -10.10 6.99
N LEU A 207 -7.51 -11.14 7.80
CA LEU A 207 -7.72 -12.52 7.35
C LEU A 207 -8.95 -12.62 6.44
N TYR A 208 -10.09 -12.10 6.88
CA TYR A 208 -11.35 -12.18 6.14
C TYR A 208 -11.48 -11.09 5.06
N ARG A 209 -11.02 -9.87 5.33
CA ARG A 209 -11.12 -8.76 4.37
C ARG A 209 -10.34 -9.01 3.08
N TYR A 210 -9.19 -9.64 3.18
CA TYR A 210 -8.30 -9.92 2.04
C TYR A 210 -8.23 -11.40 1.66
N ASN A 211 -9.02 -12.25 2.32
CA ASN A 211 -9.08 -13.68 2.08
C ASN A 211 -7.70 -14.36 2.07
N LEU A 212 -6.94 -14.16 3.15
CA LEU A 212 -5.58 -14.67 3.26
C LEU A 212 -5.47 -16.19 3.52
N PHE A 213 -6.59 -16.92 3.48
CA PHE A 213 -6.63 -18.35 3.79
C PHE A 213 -5.76 -19.20 2.87
N GLU A 214 -5.76 -18.92 1.56
CA GLU A 214 -4.92 -19.64 0.61
C GLU A 214 -3.44 -19.40 0.89
N TYR A 215 -3.05 -18.14 1.13
CA TYR A 215 -1.67 -17.79 1.47
C TYR A 215 -1.19 -18.52 2.73
N PHE A 216 -2.02 -18.60 3.79
CA PHE A 216 -1.70 -19.32 5.02
C PHE A 216 -1.51 -20.82 4.76
N LYS A 217 -2.40 -21.42 3.97
CA LYS A 217 -2.33 -22.82 3.58
C LYS A 217 -1.06 -23.14 2.80
N ASP A 218 -0.76 -22.34 1.78
CA ASP A 218 0.40 -22.57 0.89
C ASP A 218 1.74 -22.39 1.60
N ASN A 219 1.78 -21.56 2.64
CA ASN A 219 2.98 -21.31 3.43
C ASN A 219 3.01 -22.07 4.75
N ASN A 220 2.08 -23.01 5.00
CA ASN A 220 1.95 -23.78 6.23
C ASN A 220 1.87 -22.90 7.51
N ILE A 221 1.27 -21.71 7.40
CA ILE A 221 1.03 -20.82 8.53
C ILE A 221 -0.25 -21.30 9.25
N PRO A 222 -0.24 -21.52 10.58
CA PRO A 222 -1.44 -21.89 11.31
C PRO A 222 -2.54 -20.85 11.15
N ILE A 223 -3.71 -21.24 10.66
CA ILE A 223 -4.86 -20.34 10.54
C ILE A 223 -5.39 -20.05 11.95
N PRO A 224 -5.51 -18.78 12.36
CA PRO A 224 -6.08 -18.43 13.64
C PRO A 224 -7.50 -18.97 13.79
N VAL A 225 -7.78 -19.64 14.88
CA VAL A 225 -9.10 -20.19 15.17
C VAL A 225 -9.93 -19.12 15.87
N TYR A 226 -11.03 -18.72 15.26
CA TYR A 226 -12.01 -17.83 15.88
C TYR A 226 -13.25 -18.62 16.29
N ALA A 227 -13.71 -18.38 17.51
CA ALA A 227 -14.97 -18.91 18.01
C ALA A 227 -15.96 -17.75 18.22
N THR A 228 -17.25 -18.03 18.08
CA THR A 228 -18.30 -17.05 18.40
C THR A 228 -18.53 -17.05 19.91
N ASP A 229 -18.43 -15.89 20.56
CA ASP A 229 -18.76 -15.77 21.99
C ASP A 229 -20.29 -15.79 22.23
N SER A 230 -20.71 -15.80 23.49
CA SER A 230 -22.12 -15.83 23.87
C SER A 230 -22.93 -14.62 23.38
N ASN A 231 -22.27 -13.55 22.93
CA ASN A 231 -22.89 -12.34 22.40
C ASN A 231 -22.85 -12.28 20.88
N GLY A 232 -22.38 -13.35 20.20
CA GLY A 232 -22.29 -13.42 18.75
C GLY A 232 -21.05 -12.76 18.16
N PHE A 233 -20.04 -12.36 18.97
CA PHE A 233 -18.79 -11.81 18.47
C PHE A 233 -17.80 -12.91 18.17
N MET A 234 -17.06 -12.77 17.07
CA MET A 234 -15.91 -13.60 16.79
C MET A 234 -14.77 -13.25 17.75
N VAL A 235 -14.28 -14.23 18.46
CA VAL A 235 -13.20 -14.10 19.44
C VAL A 235 -12.07 -15.04 19.05
N HIS A 236 -10.86 -14.52 19.00
CA HIS A 236 -9.68 -15.36 18.79
C HIS A 236 -9.52 -16.34 19.98
N SER A 237 -9.53 -17.64 19.70
CA SER A 237 -9.61 -18.69 20.72
C SER A 237 -8.42 -18.70 21.72
N ILE A 238 -7.26 -18.20 21.30
CA ILE A 238 -6.04 -18.16 22.11
C ILE A 238 -5.89 -16.81 22.81
N THR A 239 -6.07 -15.70 22.10
CA THR A 239 -5.77 -14.35 22.62
C THR A 239 -6.98 -13.66 23.24
N GLY A 240 -8.20 -14.18 23.01
CA GLY A 240 -9.45 -13.52 23.42
C GLY A 240 -9.75 -12.22 22.65
N GLN A 241 -8.98 -11.90 21.61
CA GLN A 241 -9.20 -10.70 20.80
C GLN A 241 -10.58 -10.79 20.16
N LYS A 242 -11.39 -9.76 20.39
CA LYS A 242 -12.71 -9.64 19.77
C LYS A 242 -12.62 -8.86 18.47
N LEU A 243 -13.33 -9.34 17.45
CA LEU A 243 -13.77 -8.48 16.37
C LEU A 243 -14.84 -7.56 16.95
N CYS A 244 -14.44 -6.37 17.37
CA CYS A 244 -15.40 -5.39 17.87
C CYS A 244 -16.24 -4.87 16.71
N PRO A 245 -17.57 -4.89 16.83
CA PRO A 245 -18.39 -3.96 16.06
C PRO A 245 -17.92 -2.56 16.46
N LEU A 246 -17.53 -1.77 15.48
CA LEU A 246 -17.15 -0.37 15.65
C LEU A 246 -18.36 0.49 15.92
#